data_c5850025b15b1551c711d5342a54a473
#
_entry.id   c5850025b15b1551c711d5342a54a473
#
_cell.length_a   1.000
_cell.length_b   1.000
_cell.length_c   1.000
_cell.angle_alpha   90.00
_cell.angle_beta   90.00
_cell.angle_gamma   90.00
#
_symmetry.space_group_name_H-M   'P 1'
#
loop_
_entity.id
_entity.type
_entity.pdbx_description
1 polymer ?
#
loop_
_entity_poly.entity_id
_entity_poly.type
_entity_poly.pdbx_seq_one_letter_code
_entity_poly.pdbx_strand_id
1 'polypeptide(L)'
;MKTPIAVIITDTHLREENRETVKSVFIQTIEHTLKLGFDTIFHLGDIFHSRKAQTLQVLETWREILDIIHSFDLKLVAICGHHEKTSYEDVASFLHPFQHHPAFTLIDDY
;
A
#
# COMPACT_ATOMS: atom_id res chain seq x y z
N MET A 1 -5.08 11.51 -27.94
CA MET A 1 -5.07 11.71 -26.48
C MET A 1 -5.16 10.37 -25.77
N LYS A 2 -4.28 10.13 -24.81
CA LYS A 2 -4.32 8.88 -24.04
C LYS A 2 -5.19 9.05 -22.81
N THR A 3 -6.03 8.06 -22.55
CA THR A 3 -6.89 8.04 -21.36
C THR A 3 -6.26 7.16 -20.30
N PRO A 4 -6.06 7.65 -19.06
CA PRO A 4 -5.55 6.80 -17.98
C PRO A 4 -6.55 5.69 -17.68
N ILE A 5 -6.03 4.50 -17.34
CA ILE A 5 -6.87 3.34 -17.02
C ILE A 5 -6.69 2.85 -15.59
N ALA A 6 -5.63 3.31 -14.91
CA ALA A 6 -5.36 2.88 -13.54
C ALA A 6 -4.40 3.84 -12.87
N VAL A 7 -4.44 3.86 -11.53
CA VAL A 7 -3.43 4.54 -10.71
C VAL A 7 -2.60 3.46 -10.04
N ILE A 8 -1.30 3.51 -10.25
CA ILE A 8 -0.37 2.50 -9.77
C ILE A 8 0.74 3.19 -8.97
N ILE A 9 1.04 2.62 -7.82
CA ILE A 9 2.15 3.04 -6.97
C ILE A 9 3.00 1.81 -6.64
N THR A 10 4.28 1.98 -6.41
CA THR A 10 5.18 0.86 -6.09
C THR A 10 6.38 1.36 -5.29
N ASP A 11 7.08 0.43 -4.65
CA ASP A 11 8.37 0.69 -4.00
C ASP A 11 8.32 1.80 -2.95
N THR A 12 7.30 1.81 -2.12
CA THR A 12 7.17 2.82 -1.08
C THR A 12 8.19 2.64 0.05
N HIS A 13 8.66 1.42 0.27
CA HIS A 13 9.73 1.11 1.24
C HIS A 13 9.52 1.78 2.60
N LEU A 14 8.33 1.63 3.16
CA LEU A 14 7.97 2.26 4.43
C LEU A 14 8.87 1.79 5.57
N ARG A 15 9.44 2.74 6.30
CA ARG A 15 10.28 2.53 7.48
C ARG A 15 10.10 3.69 8.44
N GLU A 16 10.67 3.59 9.64
CA GLU A 16 10.47 4.64 10.65
C GLU A 16 10.90 6.03 10.16
N GLU A 17 12.06 6.11 9.51
CA GLU A 17 12.67 7.38 9.14
C GLU A 17 11.91 8.11 8.03
N ASN A 18 11.12 7.38 7.24
CA ASN A 18 10.41 7.98 6.11
C ASN A 18 8.90 7.98 6.25
N ARG A 19 8.36 7.72 7.45
CA ARG A 19 6.92 7.60 7.66
C ARG A 19 6.13 8.79 7.13
N GLU A 20 6.57 9.99 7.45
CA GLU A 20 5.87 11.21 7.00
C GLU A 20 5.98 11.40 5.49
N THR A 21 7.14 11.11 4.92
CA THR A 21 7.35 11.20 3.48
C THR A 21 6.45 10.23 2.73
N VAL A 22 6.40 8.97 3.17
CA VAL A 22 5.57 7.95 2.54
C VAL A 22 4.09 8.31 2.68
N LYS A 23 3.67 8.77 3.85
CA LYS A 23 2.29 9.21 4.06
C LYS A 23 1.93 10.34 3.10
N SER A 24 2.83 11.30 2.93
CA SER A 24 2.64 12.41 2.00
C SER A 24 2.49 11.93 0.56
N VAL A 25 3.30 10.95 0.15
CA VAL A 25 3.20 10.35 -1.19
C VAL A 25 1.84 9.70 -1.39
N PHE A 26 1.33 8.99 -0.39
CA PHE A 26 0.00 8.39 -0.49
C PHE A 26 -1.10 9.45 -0.56
N ILE A 27 -0.98 10.54 0.21
CA ILE A 27 -1.95 11.64 0.15
C ILE A 27 -1.97 12.26 -1.25
N GLN A 28 -0.81 12.51 -1.85
CA GLN A 28 -0.71 13.02 -3.22
C GLN A 28 -1.33 12.04 -4.22
N THR A 29 -1.09 10.75 -4.02
CA THR A 29 -1.67 9.70 -4.86
C THR A 29 -3.19 9.69 -4.76
N ILE A 30 -3.72 9.85 -3.54
CA ILE A 30 -5.16 9.93 -3.29
C ILE A 30 -5.76 11.12 -4.04
N GLU A 31 -5.15 12.30 -3.91
CA GLU A 31 -5.62 13.51 -4.60
C GLU A 31 -5.65 13.30 -6.11
N HIS A 32 -4.60 12.70 -6.65
CA HIS A 32 -4.51 12.42 -8.08
C HIS A 32 -5.57 11.41 -8.53
N THR A 33 -5.80 10.38 -7.72
CA THR A 33 -6.81 9.35 -7.99
C THR A 33 -8.21 9.96 -8.05
N LEU A 34 -8.53 10.82 -7.08
CA LEU A 34 -9.82 11.52 -7.04
C LEU A 34 -9.98 12.43 -8.26
N LYS A 35 -8.93 13.15 -8.61
CA LYS A 35 -8.96 14.06 -9.77
C LYS A 35 -9.22 13.31 -11.07
N LEU A 36 -8.69 12.09 -11.20
CA LEU A 36 -8.89 11.27 -12.40
C LEU A 36 -10.23 10.51 -12.39
N GLY A 37 -10.95 10.53 -11.28
CA GLY A 37 -12.24 9.85 -11.16
C GLY A 37 -12.15 8.35 -10.90
N PHE A 38 -11.01 7.86 -10.45
CA PHE A 38 -10.85 6.45 -10.07
C PHE A 38 -11.15 6.24 -8.59
N ASP A 39 -11.43 4.99 -8.22
CA ASP A 39 -11.71 4.61 -6.84
C ASP A 39 -10.72 3.59 -6.28
N THR A 40 -9.75 3.17 -7.06
CA THR A 40 -8.82 2.13 -6.66
C THR A 40 -7.38 2.52 -6.99
N ILE A 41 -6.48 2.27 -6.04
CA ILE A 41 -5.04 2.43 -6.19
C ILE A 41 -4.42 1.03 -6.14
N PHE A 42 -3.55 0.71 -7.09
CA PHE A 42 -2.82 -0.55 -7.10
C PHE A 42 -1.41 -0.35 -6.59
N HIS A 43 -0.98 -1.19 -5.66
CA HIS A 43 0.40 -1.20 -5.16
C HIS A 43 1.08 -2.48 -5.61
N LEU A 44 2.18 -2.36 -6.33
CA LEU A 44 2.83 -3.49 -6.98
C LEU A 44 3.93 -4.16 -6.15
N GLY A 45 4.01 -3.86 -4.86
CA GLY A 45 4.96 -4.51 -3.98
C GLY A 45 5.95 -3.56 -3.35
N ASP A 46 6.82 -4.12 -2.50
CA ASP A 46 7.81 -3.36 -1.73
C ASP A 46 7.17 -2.24 -0.90
N ILE A 47 6.08 -2.58 -0.23
CA ILE A 47 5.39 -1.65 0.68
C ILE A 47 6.31 -1.25 1.81
N PHE A 48 6.95 -2.24 2.46
CA PHE A 48 7.83 -2.03 3.59
C PHE A 48 9.29 -2.13 3.17
N HIS A 49 10.14 -1.34 3.83
CA HIS A 49 11.58 -1.39 3.61
C HIS A 49 12.18 -2.70 4.11
N SER A 50 11.84 -3.11 5.33
CA SER A 50 12.30 -4.38 5.88
C SER A 50 11.34 -5.50 5.53
N ARG A 51 11.88 -6.65 5.18
CA ARG A 51 11.10 -7.86 4.89
C ARG A 51 11.04 -8.82 6.06
N LYS A 52 11.82 -8.56 7.12
CA LYS A 52 11.95 -9.47 8.25
C LYS A 52 11.26 -9.00 9.51
N ALA A 53 11.18 -7.70 9.73
CA ALA A 53 10.58 -7.16 10.94
C ALA A 53 10.06 -5.75 10.68
N GLN A 54 8.97 -5.41 11.34
CA GLN A 54 8.40 -4.08 11.28
C GLN A 54 8.22 -3.54 12.69
N THR A 55 8.50 -2.25 12.88
CA THR A 55 8.26 -1.63 14.18
C THR A 55 6.78 -1.29 14.31
N LEU A 56 6.35 -1.09 15.55
CA LEU A 56 4.97 -0.70 15.83
C LEU A 56 4.63 0.61 15.13
N GLN A 57 5.56 1.57 15.12
CA GLN A 57 5.35 2.86 14.49
C GLN A 57 5.11 2.72 12.98
N VAL A 58 5.84 1.82 12.33
CA VAL A 58 5.67 1.56 10.90
C VAL A 58 4.29 0.96 10.63
N LEU A 59 3.89 -0.02 11.42
CA LEU A 59 2.58 -0.66 11.26
C LEU A 59 1.44 0.33 11.55
N GLU A 60 1.58 1.19 12.55
CA GLU A 60 0.58 2.23 12.83
C GLU A 60 0.47 3.22 11.69
N THR A 61 1.61 3.63 11.11
CA THR A 61 1.60 4.53 9.96
C THR A 61 0.89 3.88 8.77
N TRP A 62 1.14 2.61 8.51
CA TRP A 62 0.46 1.87 7.45
C TRP A 62 -1.06 1.86 7.67
N ARG A 63 -1.49 1.61 8.91
CA ARG A 63 -2.91 1.66 9.25
C ARG A 63 -3.50 3.05 9.03
N GLU A 64 -2.78 4.11 9.43
CA GLU A 64 -3.22 5.48 9.18
C GLU A 64 -3.41 5.75 7.70
N ILE A 65 -2.48 5.28 6.86
CA ILE A 65 -2.58 5.42 5.41
C ILE A 65 -3.86 4.75 4.90
N LEU A 66 -4.13 3.52 5.35
CA LEU A 66 -5.34 2.81 4.95
C LEU A 66 -6.60 3.52 5.43
N ASP A 67 -6.59 4.08 6.63
CA ASP A 67 -7.73 4.84 7.16
C ASP A 67 -7.98 6.09 6.33
N ILE A 68 -6.93 6.79 5.90
CA ILE A 68 -7.07 7.96 5.02
C ILE A 68 -7.68 7.55 3.69
N ILE A 69 -7.18 6.47 3.09
CA ILE A 69 -7.71 5.95 1.81
C ILE A 69 -9.20 5.64 1.96
N HIS A 70 -9.57 4.98 3.05
CA HIS A 70 -10.97 4.64 3.31
C HIS A 70 -11.84 5.89 3.50
N SER A 71 -11.30 6.93 4.14
CA SER A 71 -12.06 8.16 4.40
C SER A 71 -12.45 8.89 3.11
N PHE A 72 -11.79 8.62 2.01
CA PHE A 72 -12.11 9.17 0.70
C PHE A 72 -12.88 8.18 -0.18
N ASP A 73 -13.39 7.09 0.39
CA ASP A 73 -14.08 6.02 -0.33
C ASP A 73 -13.25 5.37 -1.43
N LEU A 74 -11.94 5.33 -1.21
CA LEU A 74 -11.00 4.68 -2.12
C LEU A 74 -10.60 3.31 -1.59
N LYS A 75 -9.99 2.51 -2.45
CA LYS A 75 -9.47 1.19 -2.10
C LYS A 75 -8.02 1.06 -2.55
N LEU A 76 -7.24 0.31 -1.78
CA LEU A 76 -5.89 -0.05 -2.14
C LEU A 76 -5.82 -1.56 -2.36
N VAL A 77 -5.38 -1.96 -3.54
CA VAL A 77 -5.15 -3.37 -3.88
C VAL A 77 -3.65 -3.57 -3.97
N ALA A 78 -3.10 -4.37 -3.08
CA ALA A 78 -1.67 -4.67 -3.08
C ALA A 78 -1.42 -6.02 -3.72
N ILE A 79 -0.44 -6.06 -4.61
CA ILE A 79 -0.02 -7.27 -5.29
C ILE A 79 1.39 -7.57 -4.83
N CYS A 80 1.59 -8.71 -4.19
CA CYS A 80 2.92 -9.14 -3.77
C CYS A 80 3.60 -9.88 -4.91
N GLY A 81 4.75 -9.35 -5.35
CA GLY A 81 5.58 -10.06 -6.29
C GLY A 81 6.24 -11.26 -5.63
N HIS A 82 6.57 -12.30 -6.39
CA HIS A 82 7.26 -13.42 -5.78
C HIS A 82 8.63 -13.67 -6.40
N HIS A 83 9.46 -12.68 -6.24
CA HIS A 83 10.86 -12.82 -6.64
C HIS A 83 11.59 -13.81 -5.73
N GLU A 84 11.23 -13.82 -4.45
CA GLU A 84 11.83 -14.68 -3.45
C GLU A 84 10.73 -15.17 -2.51
N LYS A 85 10.55 -16.49 -2.43
CA LYS A 85 9.50 -17.08 -1.59
C LYS A 85 9.58 -16.67 -0.13
N THR A 86 10.78 -16.67 0.44
CA THR A 86 10.96 -16.32 1.84
C THR A 86 10.54 -14.88 2.10
N SER A 87 10.99 -13.95 1.28
CA SER A 87 10.62 -12.55 1.40
C SER A 87 9.13 -12.31 1.19
N TYR A 88 8.54 -13.05 0.24
CA TYR A 88 7.12 -12.99 -0.03
C TYR A 88 6.30 -13.41 1.19
N GLU A 89 6.67 -14.54 1.80
CA GLU A 89 5.97 -15.06 2.98
C GLU A 89 6.07 -14.09 4.15
N ASP A 90 7.25 -13.49 4.37
CA ASP A 90 7.45 -12.52 5.44
C ASP A 90 6.59 -11.28 5.22
N VAL A 91 6.57 -10.74 4.01
CA VAL A 91 5.77 -9.56 3.69
C VAL A 91 4.28 -9.87 3.85
N ALA A 92 3.82 -11.02 3.33
CA ALA A 92 2.44 -11.43 3.48
C ALA A 92 2.04 -11.53 4.96
N SER A 93 2.95 -12.05 5.80
CA SER A 93 2.72 -12.16 7.24
C SER A 93 2.47 -10.79 7.90
N PHE A 94 3.21 -9.75 7.50
CA PHE A 94 3.00 -8.40 8.03
C PHE A 94 1.71 -7.77 7.52
N LEU A 95 1.27 -8.13 6.33
CA LEU A 95 0.06 -7.55 5.73
C LEU A 95 -1.22 -8.28 6.15
N HIS A 96 -1.13 -9.52 6.61
CA HIS A 96 -2.31 -10.29 7.02
C HIS A 96 -3.18 -9.59 8.07
N PRO A 97 -2.63 -8.92 9.09
CA PRO A 97 -3.47 -8.21 10.06
C PRO A 97 -4.36 -7.13 9.43
N PHE A 98 -4.00 -6.66 8.24
CA PHE A 98 -4.73 -5.60 7.56
C PHE A 98 -5.72 -6.12 6.52
N GLN A 99 -5.77 -7.43 6.28
CA GLN A 99 -6.62 -7.98 5.21
C GLN A 99 -8.12 -7.74 5.44
N HIS A 100 -8.52 -7.46 6.67
CA HIS A 100 -9.91 -7.15 6.99
C HIS A 100 -10.21 -5.65 7.00
N HIS A 101 -9.19 -4.82 6.72
CA HIS A 101 -9.43 -3.37 6.62
C HIS A 101 -10.31 -3.10 5.39
N PRO A 102 -11.37 -2.26 5.53
CA PRO A 102 -12.32 -2.06 4.43
C PRO A 102 -11.71 -1.44 3.17
N ALA A 103 -10.57 -0.73 3.29
CA ALA A 103 -9.92 -0.10 2.14
C ALA A 103 -8.81 -0.96 1.54
N PHE A 104 -8.51 -2.14 2.08
CA PHE A 104 -7.35 -2.90 1.69
C PHE A 104 -7.71 -4.28 1.16
N THR A 105 -7.12 -4.65 0.03
CA THR A 105 -7.19 -5.99 -0.53
C THR A 105 -5.79 -6.46 -0.86
N LEU A 106 -5.41 -7.62 -0.35
CA LEU A 106 -4.11 -8.21 -0.64
C LEU A 106 -4.30 -9.36 -1.63
N ILE A 107 -3.58 -9.28 -2.75
CA ILE A 107 -3.53 -10.36 -3.73
C ILE A 107 -2.18 -11.04 -3.56
N ASP A 108 -2.20 -12.20 -2.96
CA ASP A 108 -1.00 -12.98 -2.68
C ASP A 108 -1.04 -14.38 -3.31
N ASP A 109 -2.02 -14.61 -4.15
CA ASP A 109 -2.24 -15.89 -4.81
C ASP A 109 -1.74 -15.84 -6.26
N TYR A 110 -0.89 -16.78 -6.61
CA TYR A 110 -0.36 -16.91 -7.95
C TYR A 110 -0.58 -18.30 -8.48
#